data_fa5be09727fd4d3e3841af2a39171205
#
_entry.id   fa5be09727fd4d3e3841af2a39171205
#
_cell.length_a   1.000
_cell.length_b   1.000
_cell.length_c   1.000
_cell.angle_alpha   90.00
_cell.angle_beta   90.00
_cell.angle_gamma   90.00
#
_symmetry.space_group_name_H-M   'P 1'
#
loop_
_entity.id
_entity.type
_entity.pdbx_description
1 polymer ?
#
loop_
_entity_poly.entity_id
_entity_poly.type
_entity_poly.pdbx_seq_one_letter_code
_entity_poly.pdbx_strand_id
1 'polypeptide(L)'
;MSKLRLKIGIISLSFMSMSALVVTNAYSAIIADFPNEPIAKIQMIGTIPSLGSLITTLFVGVLAMKCPKKILALFGILLTAIGGLVPIFFHSSINLLLGFALILGIGIGFMNTLSPMLLSEYFEGEERAGLMGIGTAITSLGSVVMMLGGGLLGASNWQNTYYIFLITILIFLLVLINLPMDKIIQKRRLIKRASPP
;
A
#
# COMPACT_ATOMS: atom_id res chain seq x y z
N MET A 1 4.39 -11.51 21.95
CA MET A 1 5.11 -10.60 21.03
C MET A 1 5.41 -9.30 21.74
N SER A 2 6.59 -8.68 21.52
CA SER A 2 6.86 -7.38 22.12
C SER A 2 5.99 -6.30 21.44
N LYS A 3 5.48 -5.34 22.26
CA LYS A 3 4.70 -4.19 21.76
C LYS A 3 5.45 -3.44 20.63
N LEU A 4 6.79 -3.42 20.69
CA LEU A 4 7.63 -2.76 19.70
C LEU A 4 7.50 -3.40 18.31
N ARG A 5 7.52 -4.73 18.20
CA ARG A 5 7.33 -5.43 16.93
C ARG A 5 5.99 -5.10 16.28
N LEU A 6 4.93 -5.07 17.07
CA LEU A 6 3.60 -4.71 16.61
C LEU A 6 3.56 -3.28 16.07
N LYS A 7 4.16 -2.32 16.78
CA LYS A 7 4.27 -0.92 16.33
C LYS A 7 4.99 -0.82 14.99
N ILE A 8 6.14 -1.49 14.84
CA ILE A 8 6.92 -1.50 13.59
C ILE A 8 6.09 -2.06 12.44
N GLY A 9 5.43 -3.21 12.64
CA GLY A 9 4.61 -3.84 11.59
C GLY A 9 3.44 -2.97 11.13
N ILE A 10 2.76 -2.27 12.04
CA ILE A 10 1.62 -1.42 11.67
C ILE A 10 2.10 -0.10 11.03
N ILE A 11 3.12 0.54 11.58
CA ILE A 11 3.64 1.81 11.08
C ILE A 11 4.26 1.65 9.69
N SER A 12 4.88 0.49 9.40
CA SER A 12 5.43 0.24 8.06
C SER A 12 4.35 0.21 6.96
N LEU A 13 3.09 -0.11 7.29
CA LEU A 13 1.98 0.01 6.34
C LEU A 13 1.72 1.48 5.95
N SER A 14 1.87 2.41 6.89
CA SER A 14 1.66 3.84 6.65
C SER A 14 2.65 4.41 5.65
N PHE A 15 3.88 3.87 5.58
CA PHE A 15 4.92 4.35 4.67
C PHE A 15 4.50 4.26 3.19
N MET A 16 3.74 3.23 2.80
CA MET A 16 3.33 3.01 1.40
C MET A 16 2.05 3.74 1.01
N SER A 17 1.38 4.39 1.94
CA SER A 17 0.05 5.00 1.75
C SER A 17 -0.01 6.06 0.63
N MET A 18 1.11 6.72 0.31
CA MET A 18 1.21 7.77 -0.71
C MET A 18 2.12 7.37 -1.89
N SER A 19 2.40 6.08 -2.07
CA SER A 19 3.32 5.59 -3.10
C SER A 19 2.86 5.89 -4.55
N ALA A 20 1.57 6.15 -4.78
CA ALA A 20 1.06 6.53 -6.10
C ALA A 20 1.68 7.84 -6.64
N LEU A 21 2.16 8.74 -5.77
CA LEU A 21 2.78 10.01 -6.17
C LEU A 21 4.11 9.84 -6.91
N VAL A 22 4.74 8.69 -6.82
CA VAL A 22 6.01 8.38 -7.50
C VAL A 22 5.93 8.66 -9.00
N VAL A 23 4.83 8.26 -9.65
CA VAL A 23 4.68 8.32 -11.11
C VAL A 23 4.53 9.76 -11.62
N THR A 24 4.13 10.70 -10.76
CA THR A 24 3.97 12.11 -11.17
C THR A 24 5.26 12.74 -11.69
N ASN A 25 6.42 12.30 -11.21
CA ASN A 25 7.72 12.78 -11.68
C ASN A 25 8.06 12.30 -13.10
N ALA A 26 7.44 11.23 -13.55
CA ALA A 26 7.71 10.61 -14.84
C ALA A 26 6.79 11.12 -15.97
N TYR A 27 5.79 11.97 -15.69
CA TYR A 27 4.79 12.37 -16.68
C TYR A 27 5.38 12.96 -17.95
N SER A 28 6.33 13.88 -17.85
CA SER A 28 6.93 14.52 -19.03
C SER A 28 7.66 13.51 -19.93
N ALA A 29 8.35 12.56 -19.33
CA ALA A 29 9.04 11.52 -20.07
C ALA A 29 8.06 10.49 -20.67
N ILE A 30 6.99 10.13 -19.96
CA ILE A 30 5.92 9.26 -20.49
C ILE A 30 5.20 9.94 -21.68
N ILE A 31 4.93 11.26 -21.59
CA ILE A 31 4.33 12.01 -22.69
C ILE A 31 5.24 11.98 -23.93
N ALA A 32 6.56 12.09 -23.75
CA ALA A 32 7.51 12.02 -24.85
C ALA A 32 7.56 10.63 -25.53
N ASP A 33 7.43 9.56 -24.75
CA ASP A 33 7.43 8.17 -25.27
C ASP A 33 6.10 7.78 -25.93
N PHE A 34 4.99 8.43 -25.58
CA PHE A 34 3.66 8.16 -26.13
C PHE A 34 3.04 9.39 -26.79
N PRO A 35 3.67 9.94 -27.86
CA PRO A 35 3.26 11.22 -28.47
C PRO A 35 1.86 11.17 -29.11
N ASN A 36 1.36 9.98 -29.44
CA ASN A 36 0.04 9.78 -30.05
C ASN A 36 -1.10 9.64 -29.02
N GLU A 37 -0.78 9.58 -27.73
CA GLU A 37 -1.79 9.43 -26.69
C GLU A 37 -2.16 10.80 -26.10
N PRO A 38 -3.45 11.03 -25.79
CA PRO A 38 -3.86 12.28 -25.15
C PRO A 38 -3.16 12.50 -23.79
N ILE A 39 -2.65 13.70 -23.55
CA ILE A 39 -1.97 14.06 -22.30
C ILE A 39 -2.87 13.75 -21.09
N ALA A 40 -4.17 14.03 -21.18
CA ALA A 40 -5.13 13.74 -20.13
C ALA A 40 -5.15 12.24 -19.76
N LYS A 41 -5.02 11.35 -20.76
CA LYS A 41 -4.98 9.90 -20.52
C LYS A 41 -3.71 9.48 -19.79
N ILE A 42 -2.58 10.09 -20.10
CA ILE A 42 -1.31 9.83 -19.39
C ILE A 42 -1.40 10.30 -17.94
N GLN A 43 -1.98 11.47 -17.68
CA GLN A 43 -2.19 11.99 -16.33
C GLN A 43 -3.12 11.12 -15.50
N MET A 44 -3.99 10.32 -16.10
CA MET A 44 -4.83 9.36 -15.40
C MET A 44 -4.01 8.28 -14.67
N ILE A 45 -2.77 8.01 -15.06
CA ILE A 45 -1.88 7.06 -14.35
C ILE A 45 -1.70 7.48 -12.89
N GLY A 46 -1.66 8.77 -12.59
CA GLY A 46 -1.54 9.28 -11.21
C GLY A 46 -2.88 9.42 -10.48
N THR A 47 -4.01 9.50 -11.18
CA THR A 47 -5.33 9.69 -10.56
C THR A 47 -6.10 8.39 -10.38
N ILE A 48 -5.96 7.43 -11.29
CA ILE A 48 -6.61 6.10 -11.21
C ILE A 48 -6.29 5.36 -9.90
N PRO A 49 -5.07 5.39 -9.34
CA PRO A 49 -4.81 4.80 -8.04
C PRO A 49 -5.73 5.32 -6.93
N SER A 50 -6.08 6.59 -6.96
CA SER A 50 -6.99 7.17 -5.96
C SER A 50 -8.40 6.58 -6.06
N LEU A 51 -8.90 6.30 -7.27
CA LEU A 51 -10.18 5.61 -7.48
C LEU A 51 -10.10 4.17 -6.97
N GLY A 52 -9.05 3.43 -7.31
CA GLY A 52 -8.81 2.08 -6.78
C GLY A 52 -8.76 2.05 -5.26
N SER A 53 -8.06 3.00 -4.65
CA SER A 53 -7.97 3.13 -3.20
C SER A 53 -9.32 3.47 -2.57
N LEU A 54 -10.10 4.39 -3.15
CA LEU A 54 -11.43 4.75 -2.67
C LEU A 54 -12.37 3.54 -2.65
N ILE A 55 -12.47 2.83 -3.76
CA ILE A 55 -13.32 1.64 -3.88
C ILE A 55 -12.90 0.60 -2.85
N THR A 56 -11.60 0.33 -2.74
CA THR A 56 -11.07 -0.67 -1.81
C THR A 56 -11.36 -0.30 -0.36
N THR A 57 -11.20 0.96 0.02
CA THR A 57 -11.46 1.44 1.39
C THR A 57 -12.89 1.13 1.84
N LEU A 58 -13.88 1.21 0.95
CA LEU A 58 -15.28 0.87 1.26
C LEU A 58 -15.45 -0.61 1.60
N PHE A 59 -14.72 -1.49 0.93
CA PHE A 59 -14.87 -2.94 1.12
C PHE A 59 -13.95 -3.53 2.20
N VAL A 60 -12.77 -2.95 2.41
CA VAL A 60 -11.77 -3.48 3.38
C VAL A 60 -12.34 -3.52 4.80
N GLY A 61 -13.15 -2.54 5.20
CA GLY A 61 -13.80 -2.54 6.52
C GLY A 61 -14.65 -3.80 6.74
N VAL A 62 -15.42 -4.20 5.73
CA VAL A 62 -16.26 -5.42 5.78
C VAL A 62 -15.41 -6.69 5.72
N LEU A 63 -14.38 -6.70 4.86
CA LEU A 63 -13.45 -7.83 4.75
C LEU A 63 -12.69 -8.06 6.06
N ALA A 64 -12.27 -6.99 6.74
CA ALA A 64 -11.53 -7.07 8.00
C ALA A 64 -12.33 -7.67 9.16
N MET A 65 -13.66 -7.68 9.06
CA MET A 65 -14.52 -8.41 10.01
C MET A 65 -14.56 -9.92 9.77
N LYS A 66 -14.31 -10.36 8.53
CA LYS A 66 -14.41 -11.77 8.11
C LYS A 66 -13.05 -12.44 7.94
N CYS A 67 -12.04 -11.70 7.54
CA CYS A 67 -10.70 -12.18 7.22
C CYS A 67 -9.65 -11.64 8.21
N PRO A 68 -8.56 -12.38 8.47
CA PRO A 68 -7.46 -11.90 9.28
C PRO A 68 -6.82 -10.66 8.67
N LYS A 69 -6.69 -9.58 9.45
CA LYS A 69 -6.14 -8.31 8.98
C LYS A 69 -4.70 -8.43 8.48
N LYS A 70 -3.91 -9.33 9.06
CA LYS A 70 -2.58 -9.67 8.55
C LYS A 70 -2.61 -10.14 7.11
N ILE A 71 -3.52 -11.05 6.76
CA ILE A 71 -3.63 -11.58 5.39
C ILE A 71 -4.06 -10.47 4.45
N LEU A 72 -5.02 -9.63 4.86
CA LEU A 72 -5.45 -8.48 4.06
C LEU A 72 -4.33 -7.46 3.85
N ALA A 73 -3.51 -7.20 4.89
CA ALA A 73 -2.36 -6.31 4.78
C ALA A 73 -1.31 -6.86 3.80
N LEU A 74 -0.95 -8.14 3.91
CA LEU A 74 0.00 -8.79 3.00
C LEU A 74 -0.53 -8.81 1.56
N PHE A 75 -1.83 -9.06 1.38
CA PHE A 75 -2.48 -9.00 0.08
C PHE A 75 -2.43 -7.58 -0.52
N GLY A 76 -2.71 -6.55 0.28
CA GLY A 76 -2.58 -5.16 -0.13
C GLY A 76 -1.17 -4.79 -0.56
N ILE A 77 -0.14 -5.20 0.21
CA ILE A 77 1.26 -4.97 -0.15
C ILE A 77 1.63 -5.72 -1.43
N LEU A 78 1.15 -6.95 -1.60
CA LEU A 78 1.40 -7.73 -2.82
C LEU A 78 0.79 -7.06 -4.06
N LEU A 79 -0.43 -6.54 -3.97
CA LEU A 79 -1.07 -5.79 -5.05
C LEU A 79 -0.28 -4.51 -5.37
N THR A 80 0.20 -3.79 -4.34
CA THR A 80 1.06 -2.62 -4.53
C THR A 80 2.38 -2.98 -5.21
N ALA A 81 2.98 -4.12 -4.84
CA ALA A 81 4.20 -4.61 -5.48
C ALA A 81 3.96 -4.98 -6.97
N ILE A 82 2.86 -5.67 -7.27
CA ILE A 82 2.47 -6.01 -8.65
C ILE A 82 2.23 -4.73 -9.45
N GLY A 83 1.38 -3.82 -8.96
CA GLY A 83 1.05 -2.57 -9.65
C GLY A 83 2.25 -1.63 -9.81
N GLY A 84 3.25 -1.71 -8.91
CA GLY A 84 4.44 -0.88 -8.95
C GLY A 84 5.63 -1.51 -9.69
N LEU A 85 5.82 -2.83 -9.67
CA LEU A 85 7.00 -3.46 -10.28
C LEU A 85 6.75 -4.01 -11.69
N VAL A 86 5.54 -4.49 -11.99
CA VAL A 86 5.25 -5.08 -13.29
C VAL A 86 5.36 -4.08 -14.45
N PRO A 87 5.04 -2.76 -14.29
CA PRO A 87 5.28 -1.77 -15.33
C PRO A 87 6.73 -1.67 -15.81
N ILE A 88 7.72 -2.08 -15.01
CA ILE A 88 9.13 -2.13 -15.43
C ILE A 88 9.30 -3.01 -16.68
N PHE A 89 8.58 -4.12 -16.74
CA PHE A 89 8.68 -5.11 -17.81
C PHE A 89 7.59 -4.94 -18.86
N PHE A 90 6.41 -4.48 -18.47
CA PHE A 90 5.22 -4.37 -19.32
C PHE A 90 4.73 -2.93 -19.39
N HIS A 91 5.36 -2.13 -20.24
CA HIS A 91 5.06 -0.72 -20.46
C HIS A 91 4.74 -0.37 -21.94
N SER A 92 4.36 -1.37 -22.74
CA SER A 92 4.12 -1.22 -24.18
C SER A 92 2.90 -0.35 -24.52
N SER A 93 1.99 -0.12 -23.59
CA SER A 93 0.74 0.63 -23.81
C SER A 93 0.32 1.39 -22.57
N ILE A 94 -0.21 2.60 -22.78
CA ILE A 94 -0.80 3.42 -21.71
C ILE A 94 -1.94 2.66 -21.00
N ASN A 95 -2.74 1.88 -21.72
CA ASN A 95 -3.82 1.10 -21.11
C ASN A 95 -3.31 0.06 -20.12
N LEU A 96 -2.16 -0.56 -20.38
CA LEU A 96 -1.50 -1.46 -19.41
C LEU A 96 -1.03 -0.71 -18.18
N LEU A 97 -0.40 0.46 -18.36
CA LEU A 97 0.03 1.30 -17.25
C LEU A 97 -1.15 1.75 -16.37
N LEU A 98 -2.29 2.10 -16.99
CA LEU A 98 -3.52 2.43 -16.27
C LEU A 98 -4.07 1.23 -15.48
N GLY A 99 -4.03 0.04 -16.06
CA GLY A 99 -4.42 -1.20 -15.37
C GLY A 99 -3.55 -1.49 -14.14
N PHE A 100 -2.23 -1.36 -14.26
CA PHE A 100 -1.31 -1.52 -13.14
C PHE A 100 -1.45 -0.41 -12.10
N ALA A 101 -1.72 0.83 -12.52
CA ALA A 101 -2.01 1.94 -11.63
C ALA A 101 -3.28 1.68 -10.80
N LEU A 102 -4.32 1.08 -11.39
CA LEU A 102 -5.52 0.67 -10.67
C LEU A 102 -5.20 -0.41 -9.61
N ILE A 103 -4.45 -1.45 -9.98
CA ILE A 103 -4.00 -2.50 -9.06
C ILE A 103 -3.18 -1.92 -7.90
N LEU A 104 -2.27 -0.99 -8.20
CA LEU A 104 -1.50 -0.24 -7.21
C LEU A 104 -2.44 0.47 -6.22
N GLY A 105 -3.43 1.18 -6.75
CA GLY A 105 -4.42 1.91 -5.93
C GLY A 105 -5.23 1.00 -5.03
N ILE A 106 -5.66 -0.16 -5.53
CA ILE A 106 -6.34 -1.17 -4.73
C ILE A 106 -5.46 -1.58 -3.54
N GLY A 107 -4.18 -1.87 -3.79
CA GLY A 107 -3.21 -2.20 -2.73
C GLY A 107 -3.05 -1.10 -1.69
N ILE A 108 -2.93 0.16 -2.11
CA ILE A 108 -2.86 1.34 -1.24
C ILE A 108 -4.11 1.46 -0.37
N GLY A 109 -5.31 1.20 -0.93
CA GLY A 109 -6.57 1.25 -0.19
C GLY A 109 -6.62 0.27 0.99
N PHE A 110 -6.04 -0.94 0.84
CA PHE A 110 -5.87 -1.87 1.97
C PHE A 110 -5.02 -1.25 3.07
N MET A 111 -3.88 -0.67 2.74
CA MET A 111 -2.95 -0.11 3.74
C MET A 111 -3.52 1.12 4.43
N ASN A 112 -4.16 2.02 3.70
CA ASN A 112 -4.82 3.21 4.23
C ASN A 112 -5.90 2.89 5.26
N THR A 113 -6.62 1.78 5.07
CA THR A 113 -7.69 1.37 5.97
C THR A 113 -7.17 0.53 7.12
N LEU A 114 -6.26 -0.42 6.85
CA LEU A 114 -5.79 -1.38 7.86
C LEU A 114 -4.84 -0.77 8.86
N SER A 115 -4.00 0.21 8.48
CA SER A 115 -3.05 0.83 9.41
C SER A 115 -3.76 1.52 10.59
N PRO A 116 -4.68 2.48 10.40
CA PRO A 116 -5.39 3.09 11.52
C PRO A 116 -6.32 2.11 12.25
N MET A 117 -6.90 1.13 11.54
CA MET A 117 -7.74 0.10 12.14
C MET A 117 -6.95 -0.77 13.12
N LEU A 118 -5.74 -1.23 12.75
CA LEU A 118 -4.87 -2.01 13.62
C LEU A 118 -4.38 -1.18 14.80
N LEU A 119 -4.02 0.10 14.59
CA LEU A 119 -3.66 0.99 15.70
C LEU A 119 -4.80 1.13 16.71
N SER A 120 -6.04 1.25 16.23
CA SER A 120 -7.22 1.36 17.09
C SER A 120 -7.56 0.09 17.85
N GLU A 121 -7.17 -1.08 17.32
CA GLU A 121 -7.46 -2.38 17.94
C GLU A 121 -6.44 -2.78 19.01
N TYR A 122 -5.18 -2.40 18.80
CA TYR A 122 -4.09 -2.85 19.66
C TYR A 122 -3.63 -1.81 20.70
N PHE A 123 -3.99 -0.52 20.51
CA PHE A 123 -3.56 0.57 21.36
C PHE A 123 -4.75 1.45 21.79
N GLU A 124 -4.68 2.04 22.97
CA GLU A 124 -5.73 2.87 23.57
C GLU A 124 -5.15 4.20 24.11
N GLY A 125 -6.02 5.16 24.37
CA GLY A 125 -5.69 6.43 25.00
C GLY A 125 -4.59 7.23 24.27
N GLU A 126 -3.68 7.81 25.04
CA GLU A 126 -2.59 8.64 24.55
C GLU A 126 -1.59 7.86 23.67
N GLU A 127 -1.35 6.57 23.96
CA GLU A 127 -0.46 5.72 23.15
C GLU A 127 -1.01 5.56 21.73
N ARG A 128 -2.32 5.38 21.57
CA ARG A 128 -2.98 5.32 20.28
C ARG A 128 -2.86 6.65 19.53
N ALA A 129 -3.15 7.78 20.21
CA ALA A 129 -3.08 9.11 19.60
C ALA A 129 -1.65 9.42 19.13
N GLY A 130 -0.64 9.13 19.93
CA GLY A 130 0.76 9.29 19.57
C GLY A 130 1.17 8.44 18.38
N LEU A 131 0.75 7.16 18.33
CA LEU A 131 1.06 6.26 17.22
C LEU A 131 0.34 6.65 15.92
N MET A 132 -0.86 7.20 15.98
CA MET A 132 -1.55 7.77 14.82
C MET A 132 -0.78 8.99 14.28
N GLY A 133 -0.30 9.88 15.16
CA GLY A 133 0.55 11.00 14.76
C GLY A 133 1.85 10.53 14.09
N ILE A 134 2.52 9.54 14.67
CA ILE A 134 3.71 8.91 14.07
C ILE A 134 3.36 8.28 12.71
N GLY A 135 2.24 7.57 12.60
CA GLY A 135 1.77 6.99 11.35
C GLY A 135 1.60 8.04 10.25
N THR A 136 1.00 9.20 10.58
CA THR A 136 0.85 10.32 9.64
C THR A 136 2.20 10.91 9.24
N ALA A 137 3.12 11.10 10.21
CA ALA A 137 4.47 11.58 9.92
C ALA A 137 5.24 10.60 9.01
N ILE A 138 5.13 9.29 9.25
CA ILE A 138 5.75 8.25 8.39
C ILE A 138 5.11 8.22 7.00
N THR A 139 3.80 8.45 6.87
CA THR A 139 3.13 8.59 5.56
C THR A 139 3.72 9.77 4.78
N SER A 140 3.88 10.93 5.43
CA SER A 140 4.48 12.12 4.80
C SER A 140 5.95 11.89 4.43
N LEU A 141 6.73 11.29 5.34
CA LEU A 141 8.12 10.91 5.05
C LEU A 141 8.19 9.91 3.90
N GLY A 142 7.31 8.91 3.90
CA GLY A 142 7.20 7.92 2.83
C GLY A 142 6.93 8.59 1.48
N SER A 143 6.02 9.58 1.40
CA SER A 143 5.74 10.30 0.16
C SER A 143 6.97 11.05 -0.36
N VAL A 144 7.72 11.71 0.53
CA VAL A 144 8.96 12.41 0.16
C VAL A 144 10.02 11.43 -0.35
N VAL A 145 10.26 10.33 0.37
CA VAL A 145 11.24 9.31 -0.03
C VAL A 145 10.86 8.68 -1.37
N MET A 146 9.58 8.33 -1.55
CA MET A 146 9.08 7.73 -2.78
C MET A 146 9.16 8.72 -3.95
N MET A 147 8.79 9.97 -3.75
CA MET A 147 8.82 11.01 -4.78
C MET A 147 10.25 11.35 -5.18
N LEU A 148 11.14 11.65 -4.23
CA LEU A 148 12.54 11.98 -4.52
C LEU A 148 13.28 10.76 -5.07
N GLY A 149 13.16 9.60 -4.44
CA GLY A 149 13.80 8.38 -4.89
C GLY A 149 13.33 7.95 -6.28
N GLY A 150 12.02 7.99 -6.54
CA GLY A 150 11.45 7.72 -7.86
C GLY A 150 11.93 8.72 -8.91
N GLY A 151 12.01 10.00 -8.57
CA GLY A 151 12.54 11.05 -9.46
C GLY A 151 14.00 10.85 -9.82
N LEU A 152 14.86 10.53 -8.81
CA LEU A 152 16.28 10.26 -9.03
C LEU A 152 16.50 9.01 -9.89
N LEU A 153 15.77 7.93 -9.61
CA LEU A 153 15.86 6.70 -10.41
C LEU A 153 15.34 6.92 -11.84
N GLY A 154 14.31 7.71 -12.00
CA GLY A 154 13.69 8.03 -13.30
C GLY A 154 14.46 9.06 -14.13
N ALA A 155 15.53 9.67 -13.62
CA ALA A 155 16.26 10.74 -14.30
C ALA A 155 16.86 10.35 -15.66
N SER A 156 17.28 9.10 -15.83
CA SER A 156 17.82 8.58 -17.09
C SER A 156 16.76 7.90 -17.97
N ASN A 157 15.77 7.27 -17.36
CA ASN A 157 14.67 6.59 -18.02
C ASN A 157 13.48 6.51 -17.07
N TRP A 158 12.29 6.92 -17.50
CA TRP A 158 11.09 6.95 -16.65
C TRP A 158 10.69 5.57 -16.10
N GLN A 159 10.97 4.48 -16.81
CA GLN A 159 10.70 3.12 -16.32
C GLN A 159 11.46 2.82 -15.02
N ASN A 160 12.64 3.41 -14.85
CA ASN A 160 13.45 3.22 -13.65
C ASN A 160 12.79 3.81 -12.39
N THR A 161 11.86 4.75 -12.54
CA THR A 161 11.05 5.29 -11.43
C THR A 161 10.36 4.17 -10.65
N TYR A 162 9.94 3.12 -11.33
CA TYR A 162 9.24 2.00 -10.71
C TYR A 162 10.13 1.10 -9.84
N TYR A 163 11.47 1.15 -9.99
CA TYR A 163 12.37 0.39 -9.10
C TYR A 163 12.25 0.79 -7.64
N ILE A 164 11.77 2.00 -7.33
CA ILE A 164 11.52 2.41 -5.94
C ILE A 164 10.53 1.48 -5.23
N PHE A 165 9.64 0.81 -5.98
CA PHE A 165 8.71 -0.16 -5.41
C PHE A 165 9.37 -1.45 -4.91
N LEU A 166 10.67 -1.67 -5.12
CA LEU A 166 11.42 -2.73 -4.43
C LEU A 166 11.35 -2.60 -2.91
N ILE A 167 11.13 -1.39 -2.39
CA ILE A 167 10.91 -1.15 -0.97
C ILE A 167 9.66 -1.88 -0.44
N THR A 168 8.67 -2.20 -1.32
CA THR A 168 7.50 -2.99 -0.93
C THR A 168 7.87 -4.40 -0.45
N ILE A 169 8.96 -4.97 -0.97
CA ILE A 169 9.46 -6.28 -0.54
C ILE A 169 9.94 -6.21 0.90
N LEU A 170 10.68 -5.15 1.25
CA LEU A 170 11.13 -4.93 2.63
C LEU A 170 9.93 -4.76 3.58
N ILE A 171 8.94 -3.97 3.17
CA ILE A 171 7.72 -3.74 3.96
C ILE A 171 6.91 -5.03 4.10
N PHE A 172 6.81 -5.83 3.04
CA PHE A 172 6.17 -7.15 3.08
C PHE A 172 6.81 -8.04 4.15
N LEU A 173 8.14 -8.13 4.17
CA LEU A 173 8.87 -8.91 5.17
C LEU A 173 8.67 -8.36 6.58
N LEU A 174 8.71 -7.03 6.76
CA LEU A 174 8.45 -6.39 8.05
C LEU A 174 7.05 -6.72 8.57
N VAL A 175 6.04 -6.63 7.74
CA VAL A 175 4.64 -6.95 8.11
C VAL A 175 4.48 -8.45 8.36
N LEU A 176 5.10 -9.30 7.53
CA LEU A 176 5.04 -10.76 7.67
C LEU A 176 5.58 -11.21 9.03
N ILE A 177 6.71 -10.63 9.47
CA ILE A 177 7.39 -11.02 10.71
C ILE A 177 6.75 -10.37 11.94
N ASN A 178 6.36 -9.10 11.84
CA ASN A 178 6.00 -8.28 12.99
C ASN A 178 4.49 -8.18 13.26
N LEU A 179 3.61 -8.51 12.29
CA LEU A 179 2.17 -8.49 12.50
C LEU A 179 1.68 -9.87 12.94
N PRO A 180 0.95 -10.00 14.10
CA PRO A 180 0.39 -11.27 14.53
C PRO A 180 -0.81 -11.67 13.68
N MET A 181 -1.10 -12.97 13.66
CA MET A 181 -2.40 -13.44 13.18
C MET A 181 -3.50 -13.05 14.17
N ASP A 182 -4.57 -12.46 13.67
CA ASP A 182 -5.63 -11.85 14.47
C ASP A 182 -6.26 -12.75 15.53
N LYS A 183 -6.66 -12.11 16.65
CA LYS A 183 -7.45 -12.72 17.73
C LYS A 183 -8.80 -13.29 17.24
N ILE A 184 -9.31 -12.87 16.09
CA ILE A 184 -10.56 -13.41 15.49
C ILE A 184 -10.45 -14.90 15.25
N ILE A 185 -9.31 -15.39 14.75
CA ILE A 185 -9.07 -16.82 14.55
C ILE A 185 -8.95 -17.53 15.90
N GLN A 186 -8.30 -16.90 16.88
CA GLN A 186 -8.20 -17.45 18.23
C GLN A 186 -9.59 -17.55 18.88
N LYS A 187 -10.41 -16.50 18.80
CA LYS A 187 -11.76 -16.50 19.34
C LYS A 187 -12.67 -17.52 18.67
N ARG A 188 -12.60 -17.64 17.33
CA ARG A 188 -13.33 -18.71 16.59
C ARG A 188 -12.85 -20.11 16.96
N ARG A 189 -11.54 -20.32 17.14
CA ARG A 189 -10.99 -21.61 17.59
C ARG A 189 -11.42 -21.94 19.02
N LEU A 190 -11.47 -20.97 19.91
CA LEU A 190 -11.93 -21.15 21.29
C LEU A 190 -13.44 -21.48 21.34
N ILE A 191 -14.26 -20.74 20.57
CA ILE A 191 -15.70 -21.01 20.45
C ILE A 191 -15.94 -22.42 19.88
N LYS A 192 -15.20 -22.79 18.82
CA LYS A 192 -15.34 -24.12 18.20
C LYS A 192 -14.84 -25.28 19.09
N ARG A 193 -13.95 -24.99 20.06
CA ARG A 193 -13.52 -25.96 21.08
C ARG A 193 -14.45 -26.02 22.28
N ALA A 194 -15.22 -24.97 22.55
CA ALA A 194 -16.16 -24.87 23.64
C ALA A 194 -17.59 -25.33 23.29
N SER A 195 -17.91 -25.51 22.01
CA SER A 195 -19.16 -26.15 21.56
C SER A 195 -18.99 -27.67 21.62
N PRO A 196 -19.69 -28.38 22.54
CA PRO A 196 -19.72 -29.86 22.56
C PRO A 196 -20.37 -30.38 21.29
N PRO A 197 -20.08 -31.67 20.94
CA PRO A 197 -20.65 -32.32 19.75
C PRO A 197 -22.16 -32.48 19.81
#